data_66f79adedf469fa7fc2a491687d27a0e
#
_entry.id   66f79adedf469fa7fc2a491687d27a0e
#
_cell.length_a   1.000
_cell.length_b   1.000
_cell.length_c   1.000
_cell.angle_alpha   90.00
_cell.angle_beta   90.00
_cell.angle_gamma   90.00
#
_symmetry.space_group_name_H-M   'P 1'
#
loop_
_entity.id
_entity.type
_entity.pdbx_description
1 polymer ?
#
loop_
_entity_poly.entity_id
_entity_poly.type
_entity_poly.pdbx_seq_one_letter_code
_entity_poly.pdbx_strand_id
1 'polypeptide(L)'
;MLKLNSLVPELIVSDLTRSLAFYCDILGFRVEYERPEDHFAFLSFGGSQLMLEQDWHSESPWRVGPLEPPYGRGINLSIECPDASALVTALEAGGYPLRNPVEECWYRSGEFLFGQRNFLVLDPDGYLLRFAEAIGSKPC
;
A
#
# COMPACT_ATOMS: atom_id res chain seq x y z
N MET A 1 -17.66 -11.68 9.94
CA MET A 1 -18.07 -10.59 9.03
C MET A 1 -16.98 -9.56 8.91
N LEU A 2 -16.72 -9.10 7.70
CA LEU A 2 -15.76 -8.03 7.45
C LEU A 2 -16.19 -6.75 8.15
N LYS A 3 -15.29 -6.15 8.92
CA LYS A 3 -15.51 -4.84 9.53
C LYS A 3 -14.71 -3.80 8.73
N LEU A 4 -15.40 -2.83 8.17
CA LEU A 4 -14.76 -1.77 7.41
C LEU A 4 -14.14 -0.74 8.36
N ASN A 5 -12.90 -0.32 8.06
CA ASN A 5 -12.29 0.81 8.74
C ASN A 5 -13.06 2.10 8.39
N SER A 6 -13.02 3.07 9.29
CA SER A 6 -13.68 4.35 9.02
C SER A 6 -13.08 5.10 7.83
N LEU A 7 -11.78 4.93 7.61
CA LEU A 7 -11.09 5.49 6.43
C LEU A 7 -10.51 4.33 5.64
N VAL A 8 -10.87 4.25 4.36
CA VAL A 8 -10.32 3.26 3.44
C VAL A 8 -9.94 3.98 2.15
N PRO A 9 -8.64 4.04 1.80
CA PRO A 9 -8.24 4.61 0.53
C PRO A 9 -8.68 3.73 -0.64
N GLU A 10 -9.06 4.38 -1.74
CA GLU A 10 -9.34 3.70 -2.99
C GLU A 10 -8.38 4.20 -4.06
N LEU A 11 -7.72 3.29 -4.73
CA LEU A 11 -6.78 3.60 -5.79
C LEU A 11 -7.37 3.19 -7.13
N ILE A 12 -7.32 4.11 -8.10
CA ILE A 12 -7.61 3.76 -9.50
C ILE A 12 -6.33 3.13 -10.05
N VAL A 13 -6.45 1.94 -10.60
CA VAL A 13 -5.30 1.19 -11.16
C VAL A 13 -5.49 0.98 -12.67
N SER A 14 -4.38 0.87 -13.39
CA SER A 14 -4.44 0.70 -14.84
C SER A 14 -4.82 -0.72 -15.25
N ASP A 15 -4.47 -1.71 -14.44
CA ASP A 15 -4.70 -3.13 -14.70
C ASP A 15 -4.91 -3.85 -13.37
N LEU A 16 -6.16 -4.20 -13.08
CA LEU A 16 -6.50 -4.82 -11.79
C LEU A 16 -5.78 -6.15 -11.58
N THR A 17 -5.68 -6.97 -12.62
CA THR A 17 -4.99 -8.26 -12.53
C THR A 17 -3.53 -8.09 -12.11
N ARG A 18 -2.84 -7.13 -12.71
CA ARG A 18 -1.46 -6.82 -12.37
C ARG A 18 -1.33 -6.29 -10.96
N SER A 19 -2.23 -5.42 -10.56
CA SER A 19 -2.24 -4.87 -9.20
C SER A 19 -2.51 -5.95 -8.16
N LEU A 20 -3.44 -6.85 -8.41
CA LEU A 20 -3.73 -7.97 -7.50
C LEU A 20 -2.53 -8.92 -7.39
N ALA A 21 -1.81 -9.18 -8.46
CA ALA A 21 -0.59 -9.98 -8.41
C ALA A 21 0.45 -9.33 -7.47
N PHE A 22 0.60 -8.02 -7.57
CA PHE A 22 1.52 -7.28 -6.71
C PHE A 22 1.07 -7.29 -5.25
N TYR A 23 -0.15 -6.86 -4.97
CA TYR A 23 -0.63 -6.73 -3.59
C TYR A 23 -0.86 -8.08 -2.92
N CYS A 24 -1.43 -9.04 -3.64
CA CYS A 24 -1.83 -10.32 -3.04
C CYS A 24 -0.75 -11.38 -3.14
N ASP A 25 -0.22 -11.62 -4.35
CA ASP A 25 0.74 -12.72 -4.55
C ASP A 25 2.11 -12.40 -3.99
N ILE A 26 2.53 -11.14 -4.03
CA ILE A 26 3.85 -10.72 -3.56
C ILE A 26 3.80 -10.20 -2.13
N LEU A 27 2.93 -9.22 -1.85
CA LEU A 27 2.88 -8.57 -0.54
C LEU A 27 2.06 -9.32 0.50
N GLY A 28 1.16 -10.21 0.06
CA GLY A 28 0.37 -11.00 0.98
C GLY A 28 -0.93 -10.35 1.45
N PHE A 29 -1.41 -9.34 0.73
CA PHE A 29 -2.75 -8.80 0.97
C PHE A 29 -3.78 -9.88 0.67
N ARG A 30 -4.91 -9.81 1.33
CA ARG A 30 -6.03 -10.72 1.13
C ARG A 30 -7.18 -9.99 0.46
N VAL A 31 -7.78 -10.64 -0.55
CA VAL A 31 -9.03 -10.15 -1.14
C VAL A 31 -10.17 -10.50 -0.18
N GLU A 32 -10.79 -9.49 0.41
CA GLU A 32 -11.94 -9.70 1.29
C GLU A 32 -13.22 -9.90 0.48
N TYR A 33 -13.38 -9.14 -0.57
CA TYR A 33 -14.44 -9.32 -1.56
C TYR A 33 -14.07 -8.59 -2.84
N GLU A 34 -14.74 -8.94 -3.92
CA GLU A 34 -14.54 -8.29 -5.20
C GLU A 34 -15.87 -8.19 -5.97
N ARG A 35 -15.89 -7.26 -6.91
CA ARG A 35 -16.99 -7.12 -7.86
C ARG A 35 -16.38 -7.12 -9.27
N PRO A 36 -16.27 -8.31 -9.90
CA PRO A 36 -15.67 -8.41 -11.24
C PRO A 36 -16.39 -7.52 -12.28
N GLU A 37 -17.70 -7.36 -12.14
CA GLU A 37 -18.52 -6.51 -13.00
C GLU A 37 -18.12 -5.03 -12.93
N ASP A 38 -17.54 -4.61 -11.82
CA ASP A 38 -17.07 -3.23 -11.61
C ASP A 38 -15.55 -3.11 -11.71
N HIS A 39 -14.85 -4.20 -12.02
CA HIS A 39 -13.39 -4.25 -11.99
C HIS A 39 -12.84 -3.73 -10.66
N PHE A 40 -13.41 -4.22 -9.56
CA PHE A 40 -13.17 -3.73 -8.21
C PHE A 40 -12.76 -4.86 -7.27
N ALA A 41 -11.82 -4.57 -6.36
CA ALA A 41 -11.44 -5.49 -5.29
C ALA A 41 -11.22 -4.72 -3.97
N PHE A 42 -11.63 -5.31 -2.87
CA PHE A 42 -11.40 -4.80 -1.53
C PHE A 42 -10.36 -5.69 -0.85
N LEU A 43 -9.26 -5.10 -0.43
CA LEU A 43 -8.11 -5.82 0.12
C LEU A 43 -7.88 -5.48 1.58
N SER A 44 -7.27 -6.42 2.30
CA SER A 44 -6.81 -6.18 3.67
C SER A 44 -5.38 -6.70 3.86
N PHE A 45 -4.67 -6.07 4.78
CA PHE A 45 -3.33 -6.48 5.21
C PHE A 45 -3.19 -6.11 6.68
N GLY A 46 -3.30 -7.11 7.57
CA GLY A 46 -3.42 -6.85 8.99
C GLY A 46 -4.63 -5.96 9.25
N GLY A 47 -4.45 -4.84 9.95
CA GLY A 47 -5.52 -3.87 10.17
C GLY A 47 -5.70 -2.87 9.02
N SER A 48 -4.85 -2.92 7.99
CA SER A 48 -4.94 -2.01 6.85
C SER A 48 -5.96 -2.50 5.83
N GLN A 49 -6.69 -1.57 5.22
CA GLN A 49 -7.66 -1.87 4.19
C GLN A 49 -7.47 -0.94 3.00
N LEU A 50 -7.67 -1.47 1.81
CA LEU A 50 -7.40 -0.77 0.57
C LEU A 50 -8.37 -1.25 -0.51
N MET A 51 -8.93 -0.30 -1.25
CA MET A 51 -9.77 -0.61 -2.40
C MET A 51 -9.02 -0.35 -3.70
N LEU A 52 -9.22 -1.21 -4.69
CA LEU A 52 -8.68 -1.05 -6.03
C LEU A 52 -9.82 -1.07 -7.03
N GLU A 53 -9.83 -0.12 -7.96
CA GLU A 53 -10.76 -0.11 -9.07
C GLU A 53 -9.99 0.15 -10.36
N GLN A 54 -10.23 -0.67 -11.38
CA GLN A 54 -9.55 -0.47 -12.66
C GLN A 54 -10.11 0.75 -13.38
N ASP A 55 -9.20 1.53 -13.95
CA ASP A 55 -9.54 2.69 -14.76
C ASP A 55 -10.14 2.23 -16.08
N TRP A 56 -11.45 2.34 -16.22
CA TRP A 56 -12.16 1.83 -17.39
C TRP A 56 -13.08 2.86 -18.06
N HIS A 57 -13.20 4.05 -17.50
CA HIS A 57 -13.85 5.17 -18.18
C HIS A 57 -13.33 6.52 -17.68
N SER A 58 -13.19 7.46 -18.60
CA SER A 58 -12.57 8.75 -18.33
C SER A 58 -13.44 9.73 -17.53
N GLU A 59 -14.73 9.45 -17.42
CA GLU A 59 -15.70 10.34 -16.77
C GLU A 59 -16.01 9.94 -15.33
N SER A 60 -15.25 9.00 -14.77
CA SER A 60 -15.44 8.58 -13.38
C SER A 60 -15.27 9.77 -12.44
N PRO A 61 -16.22 9.99 -11.50
CA PRO A 61 -16.07 11.05 -10.50
C PRO A 61 -14.91 10.82 -9.53
N TRP A 62 -14.36 9.61 -9.50
CA TRP A 62 -13.17 9.31 -8.69
C TRP A 62 -11.89 9.88 -9.30
N ARG A 63 -11.92 10.29 -10.56
CA ARG A 63 -10.79 10.93 -11.23
C ARG A 63 -10.94 12.45 -11.11
N VAL A 64 -10.00 13.06 -10.42
CA VAL A 64 -9.99 14.53 -10.27
C VAL A 64 -9.13 15.22 -11.31
N GLY A 65 -8.50 14.46 -12.21
CA GLY A 65 -7.66 14.96 -13.28
C GLY A 65 -7.06 13.81 -14.07
N PRO A 66 -6.20 14.12 -15.06
CA PRO A 66 -5.53 13.08 -15.85
C PRO A 66 -4.70 12.15 -14.98
N LEU A 67 -4.73 10.85 -15.28
CA LEU A 67 -3.91 9.85 -14.59
C LEU A 67 -2.68 9.55 -15.43
N GLU A 68 -1.51 9.95 -14.92
CA GLU A 68 -0.23 9.74 -15.56
C GLU A 68 0.74 9.08 -14.58
N PRO A 69 1.49 8.05 -15.01
CA PRO A 69 2.50 7.44 -14.12
C PRO A 69 3.57 8.46 -13.70
N PRO A 70 4.06 8.40 -12.47
CA PRO A 70 3.56 7.62 -11.35
C PRO A 70 2.26 8.19 -10.80
N TYR A 71 1.28 7.33 -10.58
CA TYR A 71 -0.01 7.76 -10.01
C TYR A 71 0.17 8.17 -8.54
N GLY A 72 -0.73 9.04 -8.07
CA GLY A 72 -0.78 9.43 -6.67
C GLY A 72 0.38 10.31 -6.20
N ARG A 73 0.89 11.15 -7.08
CA ARG A 73 2.00 12.06 -6.73
C ARG A 73 1.62 12.96 -5.55
N GLY A 74 2.45 12.93 -4.52
CA GLY A 74 2.23 13.73 -3.31
C GLY A 74 1.53 13.02 -2.17
N ILE A 75 1.12 11.75 -2.36
CA ILE A 75 0.55 10.92 -1.29
C ILE A 75 1.39 9.66 -1.12
N ASN A 76 1.50 9.21 0.11
CA ASN A 76 2.03 7.87 0.37
C ASN A 76 1.12 7.18 1.40
N LEU A 77 1.05 5.86 1.33
CA LEU A 77 0.30 5.06 2.27
C LEU A 77 1.27 4.42 3.24
N SER A 78 1.10 4.71 4.53
CA SER A 78 1.89 4.08 5.58
C SER A 78 1.16 2.83 6.03
N ILE A 79 1.79 1.68 5.84
CA ILE A 79 1.19 0.37 6.09
C ILE A 79 2.05 -0.37 7.11
N GLU A 80 1.46 -0.67 8.26
CA GLU A 80 2.15 -1.44 9.29
C GLU A 80 2.33 -2.88 8.82
N CYS A 81 3.52 -3.44 9.05
CA CYS A 81 3.82 -4.82 8.72
C CYS A 81 4.57 -5.50 9.88
N PRO A 82 4.40 -6.84 10.01
CA PRO A 82 5.10 -7.56 11.08
C PRO A 82 6.57 -7.82 10.80
N ASP A 83 6.98 -7.87 9.52
CA ASP A 83 8.34 -8.23 9.13
C ASP A 83 8.69 -7.56 7.79
N ALA A 84 9.38 -6.42 7.89
CA ALA A 84 9.79 -5.66 6.70
C ALA A 84 10.74 -6.46 5.81
N SER A 85 11.66 -7.23 6.40
CA SER A 85 12.63 -8.01 5.63
C SER A 85 11.98 -9.08 4.77
N ALA A 86 10.92 -9.72 5.27
CA ALA A 86 10.18 -10.72 4.51
C ALA A 86 9.52 -10.11 3.28
N LEU A 87 8.94 -8.91 3.43
CA LEU A 87 8.33 -8.19 2.31
C LEU A 87 9.37 -7.79 1.27
N VAL A 88 10.53 -7.32 1.72
CA VAL A 88 11.62 -6.95 0.81
C VAL A 88 12.08 -8.17 0.00
N THR A 89 12.26 -9.31 0.65
CA THR A 89 12.63 -10.55 -0.05
C THR A 89 11.62 -10.91 -1.12
N ALA A 90 10.32 -10.84 -0.80
CA ALA A 90 9.26 -11.16 -1.75
C ALA A 90 9.23 -10.16 -2.93
N LEU A 91 9.40 -8.87 -2.65
CA LEU A 91 9.43 -7.84 -3.69
C LEU A 91 10.62 -8.04 -4.64
N GLU A 92 11.81 -8.30 -4.11
CA GLU A 92 12.99 -8.54 -4.92
C GLU A 92 12.83 -9.78 -5.78
N ALA A 93 12.31 -10.87 -5.21
CA ALA A 93 12.04 -12.09 -5.96
C ALA A 93 11.00 -11.86 -7.08
N GLY A 94 10.05 -10.97 -6.86
CA GLY A 94 9.02 -10.62 -7.85
C GLY A 94 9.48 -9.60 -8.89
N GLY A 95 10.70 -9.07 -8.78
CA GLY A 95 11.22 -8.10 -9.74
C GLY A 95 10.79 -6.66 -9.47
N TYR A 96 10.37 -6.35 -8.25
CA TYR A 96 9.97 -4.98 -7.87
C TYR A 96 11.09 -4.34 -7.03
N PRO A 97 11.88 -3.42 -7.61
CA PRO A 97 12.94 -2.75 -6.85
C PRO A 97 12.37 -1.81 -5.80
N LEU A 98 13.07 -1.70 -4.68
CA LEU A 98 12.69 -0.73 -3.66
C LEU A 98 13.04 0.68 -4.13
N ARG A 99 12.18 1.64 -3.79
CA ARG A 99 12.50 3.05 -3.97
C ARG A 99 13.53 3.50 -2.93
N ASN A 100 13.35 3.09 -1.67
CA ASN A 100 14.32 3.30 -0.62
C ASN A 100 14.50 2.00 0.16
N PRO A 101 15.73 1.65 0.55
CA PRO A 101 15.99 0.44 1.32
C PRO A 101 15.42 0.55 2.74
N VAL A 102 15.44 -0.57 3.47
CA VAL A 102 15.02 -0.59 4.87
C VAL A 102 15.95 0.31 5.68
N GLU A 103 15.34 1.24 6.42
CA GLU A 103 16.03 2.14 7.32
C GLU A 103 15.36 2.13 8.69
N GLU A 104 16.15 2.22 9.74
CA GLU A 104 15.64 2.40 11.09
C GLU A 104 15.42 3.89 11.32
N CYS A 105 14.18 4.26 11.64
CA CYS A 105 13.78 5.66 11.85
C CYS A 105 13.12 5.81 13.22
N TRP A 106 13.40 6.92 13.88
CA TRP A 106 12.79 7.25 15.16
C TRP A 106 12.08 8.59 15.05
N TYR A 107 10.78 8.57 15.32
CA TYR A 107 9.93 9.74 15.14
C TYR A 107 9.45 10.24 16.50
N ARG A 108 9.57 11.54 16.73
CA ARG A 108 9.11 12.15 17.99
C ARG A 108 7.59 12.30 18.00
N SER A 109 6.98 11.85 19.09
CA SER A 109 5.57 12.08 19.39
C SER A 109 5.49 12.48 20.87
N GLY A 110 5.35 13.78 21.13
CA GLY A 110 5.39 14.30 22.49
C GLY A 110 6.74 14.07 23.15
N GLU A 111 6.74 13.33 24.25
CA GLU A 111 7.94 13.04 25.05
C GLU A 111 8.59 11.70 24.70
N PHE A 112 8.08 11.04 23.66
CA PHE A 112 8.57 9.73 23.25
C PHE A 112 9.05 9.74 21.80
N LEU A 113 9.97 8.81 21.52
CA LEU A 113 10.38 8.46 20.17
C LEU A 113 9.80 7.08 19.85
N PHE A 114 9.19 6.96 18.66
CA PHE A 114 8.68 5.69 18.14
C PHE A 114 9.59 5.22 17.03
N GLY A 115 10.08 3.99 17.16
CA GLY A 115 11.01 3.39 16.21
C GLY A 115 10.32 2.50 15.21
N GLN A 116 10.76 2.58 13.97
CA GLN A 116 10.26 1.78 12.86
C GLN A 116 11.40 1.38 11.94
N ARG A 117 11.25 0.20 11.33
CA ARG A 117 12.01 -0.15 10.11
C ARG A 117 11.11 0.11 8.94
N ASN A 118 11.48 1.11 8.13
CA ASN A 118 10.67 1.55 6.99
C ASN A 118 11.38 1.23 5.69
N PHE A 119 10.61 0.91 4.65
CA PHE A 119 11.11 0.95 3.28
C PHE A 119 10.03 1.52 2.38
N LEU A 120 10.45 1.97 1.20
CA LEU A 120 9.54 2.54 0.21
C LEU A 120 9.56 1.69 -1.06
N VAL A 121 8.37 1.46 -1.60
CA VAL A 121 8.21 0.78 -2.88
C VAL A 121 7.06 1.42 -3.64
N LEU A 122 7.18 1.49 -4.96
CA LEU A 122 6.08 1.91 -5.82
C LEU A 122 5.29 0.68 -6.23
N ASP A 123 3.96 0.80 -6.23
CA ASP A 123 3.13 -0.24 -6.79
C ASP A 123 3.20 -0.22 -8.33
N PRO A 124 2.54 -1.13 -9.06
CA PRO A 124 2.65 -1.17 -10.51
C PRO A 124 2.27 0.12 -11.25
N ASP A 125 1.43 0.97 -10.66
CA ASP A 125 1.03 2.24 -11.26
C ASP A 125 1.79 3.45 -10.70
N GLY A 126 2.69 3.21 -9.73
CA GLY A 126 3.51 4.26 -9.16
C GLY A 126 2.99 4.84 -7.86
N TYR A 127 1.94 4.29 -7.26
CA TYR A 127 1.53 4.70 -5.92
C TYR A 127 2.61 4.37 -4.91
N LEU A 128 2.94 5.34 -4.06
CA LEU A 128 4.02 5.20 -3.10
C LEU A 128 3.53 4.52 -1.82
N LEU A 129 4.11 3.37 -1.52
CA LEU A 129 3.83 2.62 -0.30
C LEU A 129 5.02 2.72 0.64
N ARG A 130 4.73 2.99 1.90
CA ARG A 130 5.72 2.97 2.97
C ARG A 130 5.33 1.88 3.96
N PHE A 131 6.07 0.78 3.96
CA PHE A 131 5.86 -0.29 4.94
C PHE A 131 6.67 0.00 6.18
N ALA A 132 6.05 -0.18 7.34
CA ALA A 132 6.64 0.16 8.62
C ALA A 132 6.49 -1.00 9.61
N GLU A 133 7.61 -1.51 10.10
CA GLU A 133 7.66 -2.50 11.16
C GLU A 133 7.99 -1.77 12.46
N ALA A 134 7.10 -1.85 13.45
CA ALA A 134 7.33 -1.22 14.73
C ALA A 134 8.44 -1.94 15.49
N ILE A 135 9.42 -1.18 16.03
CA ILE A 135 10.54 -1.75 16.80
C ILE A 135 10.60 -1.26 18.23
N GLY A 136 9.66 -0.42 18.65
CA GLY A 136 9.55 -0.01 20.04
C GLY A 136 9.42 1.49 20.22
N SER A 137 9.49 1.91 21.48
CA SER A 137 9.45 3.32 21.85
C SER A 137 10.45 3.57 22.97
N LYS A 138 10.87 4.81 23.09
CA LYS A 138 11.78 5.24 24.17
C LYS A 138 11.53 6.71 24.47
N PRO A 139 11.89 7.18 25.69
CA PRO A 139 11.82 8.61 25.99
C PRO A 139 12.78 9.42 25.11
N CYS A 140 12.42 10.66 24.86
CA CYS A 140 13.29 11.59 24.16
C CYS A 140 14.54 11.92 25.01
#